data_24773ac94c81c4204bc33e0384f72a78
#
_entry.id   24773ac94c81c4204bc33e0384f72a78
#
_cell.length_a   1.000
_cell.length_b   1.000
_cell.length_c   1.000
_cell.angle_alpha   90.00
_cell.angle_beta   90.00
_cell.angle_gamma   90.00
#
_symmetry.space_group_name_H-M   'P 1'
#
loop_
_entity.id
_entity.type
_entity.pdbx_description
1 polymer ?
#
loop_
_entity_poly.entity_id
_entity_poly.type
_entity_poly.pdbx_seq_one_letter_code
_entity_poly.pdbx_strand_id
1 'polypeptide(L)'
;VFHNLVMDKPSGNLILNQPLAVRNVLTLTNGRINSTAGLLTMRAGSSVVGGSDASFVAGPMAKVGLTNFTFPVGKGTDLRPCGVSSITGTATDVFRAEYFPVSAAIWGTTGEPTLHHVSTCEYWTIDRVAGTPNAVITLTWEAPASCGVTDLSDLRVARWDDTAIPA
;
A
#
# COMPACT_ATOMS: atom_id res chain seq x y z
N VAL A 1 -17.46 2.54 12.82
CA VAL A 1 -16.14 2.17 13.37
C VAL A 1 -16.26 0.86 14.11
N PHE A 2 -15.42 -0.13 13.78
CA PHE A 2 -15.34 -1.40 14.50
C PHE A 2 -14.15 -1.41 15.46
N HIS A 3 -14.27 -2.16 16.55
CA HIS A 3 -13.12 -2.41 17.42
C HIS A 3 -12.20 -3.44 16.74
N ASN A 4 -12.74 -4.61 16.41
CA ASN A 4 -12.09 -5.63 15.59
C ASN A 4 -12.93 -5.91 14.35
N LEU A 5 -12.25 -6.31 13.27
CA LEU A 5 -12.88 -6.79 12.06
C LEU A 5 -12.19 -8.07 11.61
N VAL A 6 -12.95 -9.11 11.37
CA VAL A 6 -12.46 -10.37 10.80
C VAL A 6 -13.01 -10.50 9.38
N MET A 7 -12.14 -10.64 8.41
CA MET A 7 -12.47 -11.02 7.05
C MET A 7 -12.20 -12.51 6.87
N ASP A 8 -13.26 -13.30 6.99
CA ASP A 8 -13.24 -14.75 6.78
C ASP A 8 -14.44 -15.15 5.92
N LYS A 9 -14.33 -14.88 4.63
CA LYS A 9 -15.37 -15.13 3.64
C LYS A 9 -14.80 -16.03 2.54
N PRO A 10 -15.04 -17.36 2.61
CA PRO A 10 -14.44 -18.32 1.68
C PRO A 10 -14.78 -18.08 0.21
N SER A 11 -15.88 -17.37 -0.08
CA SER A 11 -16.27 -17.01 -1.44
C SER A 11 -16.75 -15.56 -1.52
N GLY A 12 -16.32 -14.85 -2.58
CA GLY A 12 -16.67 -13.46 -2.85
C GLY A 12 -15.90 -12.46 -1.99
N ASN A 13 -16.22 -11.18 -2.13
CA ASN A 13 -15.53 -10.06 -1.48
C ASN A 13 -16.47 -9.28 -0.56
N LEU A 14 -15.91 -8.57 0.40
CA LEU A 14 -16.58 -7.51 1.13
C LEU A 14 -16.38 -6.20 0.36
N ILE A 15 -17.47 -5.57 -0.09
CA ILE A 15 -17.41 -4.28 -0.77
C ILE A 15 -17.76 -3.18 0.24
N LEU A 16 -16.86 -2.24 0.42
CA LEU A 16 -17.10 -1.07 1.26
C LEU A 16 -17.74 0.04 0.43
N ASN A 17 -19.05 0.25 0.59
CA ASN A 17 -19.76 1.35 -0.05
C ASN A 17 -19.66 2.68 0.73
N GLN A 18 -19.14 2.62 1.95
CA GLN A 18 -18.92 3.77 2.83
C GLN A 18 -17.58 3.61 3.58
N PRO A 19 -16.96 4.70 4.00
CA PRO A 19 -15.73 4.63 4.79
C PRO A 19 -15.91 3.80 6.07
N LEU A 20 -14.94 2.93 6.32
CA LEU A 20 -14.92 2.04 7.47
C LEU A 20 -13.62 2.22 8.26
N ALA A 21 -13.71 2.24 9.58
CA ALA A 21 -12.53 2.34 10.43
C ALA A 21 -12.45 1.18 11.44
N VAL A 22 -11.23 0.66 11.65
CA VAL A 22 -10.90 -0.36 12.64
C VAL A 22 -9.99 0.26 13.71
N ARG A 23 -10.33 0.04 14.99
CA ARG A 23 -9.61 0.63 16.14
C ARG A 23 -8.52 -0.26 16.71
N ASN A 24 -8.67 -1.59 16.58
CA ASN A 24 -7.76 -2.53 17.22
C ASN A 24 -7.17 -3.51 16.20
N VAL A 25 -7.86 -4.57 15.82
CA VAL A 25 -7.30 -5.60 14.94
C VAL A 25 -8.18 -5.80 13.70
N LEU A 26 -7.54 -5.80 12.53
CA LEU A 26 -8.07 -6.36 11.29
C LEU A 26 -7.45 -7.75 11.09
N THR A 27 -8.28 -8.78 11.03
CA THR A 27 -7.82 -10.15 10.71
C THR A 27 -8.24 -10.52 9.30
N LEU A 28 -7.28 -10.93 8.48
CA LEU A 28 -7.46 -11.31 7.08
C LEU A 28 -7.20 -12.82 6.94
N THR A 29 -8.27 -13.62 6.86
CA THR A 29 -8.21 -15.09 6.74
C THR A 29 -8.57 -15.54 5.33
N ASN A 30 -9.79 -15.22 4.87
CA ASN A 30 -10.29 -15.56 3.54
C ASN A 30 -11.12 -14.41 2.96
N GLY A 31 -11.06 -14.26 1.62
CA GLY A 31 -11.81 -13.23 0.89
C GLY A 31 -11.12 -11.86 0.96
N ARG A 32 -11.53 -10.96 0.08
CA ARG A 32 -10.90 -9.65 -0.09
C ARG A 32 -11.82 -8.54 0.35
N ILE A 33 -11.23 -7.45 0.86
CA ILE A 33 -11.97 -6.22 1.18
C ILE A 33 -11.76 -5.24 0.03
N ASN A 34 -12.80 -4.99 -0.75
CA ASN A 34 -12.77 -3.94 -1.77
C ASN A 34 -13.10 -2.60 -1.11
N SER A 35 -12.11 -1.73 -1.03
CA SER A 35 -12.17 -0.41 -0.40
C SER A 35 -12.20 0.76 -1.42
N THR A 36 -12.41 0.46 -2.71
CA THR A 36 -12.35 1.47 -3.78
C THR A 36 -13.41 2.56 -3.61
N ALA A 37 -14.64 2.20 -3.24
CA ALA A 37 -15.73 3.16 -3.02
C ALA A 37 -15.81 3.67 -1.56
N GLY A 38 -15.23 2.91 -0.60
CA GLY A 38 -15.24 3.25 0.82
C GLY A 38 -13.89 2.97 1.47
N LEU A 39 -13.15 4.01 1.78
CA LEU A 39 -11.81 3.90 2.37
C LEU A 39 -11.80 3.08 3.67
N LEU A 40 -10.92 2.06 3.74
CA LEU A 40 -10.63 1.35 4.97
C LEU A 40 -9.54 2.08 5.75
N THR A 41 -9.85 2.49 6.98
CA THR A 41 -8.91 3.22 7.85
C THR A 41 -8.55 2.42 9.10
N MET A 42 -7.28 2.17 9.28
CA MET A 42 -6.72 1.65 10.53
C MET A 42 -6.40 2.82 11.46
N ARG A 43 -7.00 2.85 12.64
CA ARG A 43 -6.79 3.91 13.65
C ARG A 43 -5.42 3.79 14.32
N ALA A 44 -5.04 4.82 15.07
CA ALA A 44 -3.80 4.80 15.86
C ALA A 44 -3.79 3.58 16.81
N GLY A 45 -2.65 2.90 16.90
CA GLY A 45 -2.50 1.68 17.71
C GLY A 45 -3.07 0.39 17.10
N SER A 46 -3.83 0.48 16.01
CA SER A 46 -4.39 -0.72 15.38
C SER A 46 -3.35 -1.51 14.58
N SER A 47 -3.62 -2.80 14.41
CA SER A 47 -2.75 -3.76 13.70
C SER A 47 -3.52 -4.61 12.69
N VAL A 48 -2.80 -5.29 11.82
CA VAL A 48 -3.31 -6.31 10.92
C VAL A 48 -2.69 -7.65 11.28
N VAL A 49 -3.49 -8.71 11.20
CA VAL A 49 -3.07 -10.10 11.36
C VAL A 49 -3.51 -10.88 10.13
N GLY A 50 -2.63 -11.73 9.63
CA GLY A 50 -2.88 -12.51 8.40
C GLY A 50 -2.57 -11.69 7.15
N GLY A 51 -3.25 -12.02 6.06
CA GLY A 51 -3.00 -11.49 4.73
C GLY A 51 -2.24 -12.48 3.85
N SER A 52 -2.82 -12.78 2.71
CA SER A 52 -2.31 -13.68 1.67
C SER A 52 -3.01 -13.36 0.35
N ASP A 53 -2.65 -14.03 -0.73
CA ASP A 53 -3.35 -13.92 -2.02
C ASP A 53 -4.84 -14.29 -1.92
N ALA A 54 -5.21 -15.09 -0.90
CA ALA A 54 -6.60 -15.38 -0.62
C ALA A 54 -7.33 -14.28 0.15
N SER A 55 -6.61 -13.38 0.84
CA SER A 55 -7.21 -12.37 1.71
C SER A 55 -6.35 -11.12 1.86
N PHE A 56 -6.79 -10.02 1.29
CA PHE A 56 -6.11 -8.73 1.34
C PHE A 56 -7.10 -7.56 1.11
N VAL A 57 -6.60 -6.33 1.16
CA VAL A 57 -7.37 -5.12 0.84
C VAL A 57 -7.17 -4.76 -0.63
N ALA A 58 -8.22 -4.91 -1.42
CA ALA A 58 -8.23 -4.58 -2.85
C ALA A 58 -8.71 -3.13 -3.05
N GLY A 59 -7.79 -2.18 -2.96
CA GLY A 59 -8.04 -0.75 -3.06
C GLY A 59 -7.27 0.05 -2.00
N PRO A 60 -7.60 1.33 -1.82
CA PRO A 60 -6.88 2.19 -0.89
C PRO A 60 -7.13 1.80 0.58
N MET A 61 -6.07 1.87 1.37
CA MET A 61 -6.10 1.66 2.82
C MET A 61 -5.33 2.77 3.53
N ALA A 62 -5.89 3.30 4.62
CA ALA A 62 -5.24 4.34 5.40
C ALA A 62 -4.81 3.84 6.79
N LYS A 63 -3.72 4.41 7.31
CA LYS A 63 -3.22 4.19 8.67
C LYS A 63 -2.97 5.52 9.36
N VAL A 64 -3.52 5.67 10.56
CA VAL A 64 -3.34 6.83 11.43
C VAL A 64 -2.22 6.55 12.42
N GLY A 65 -1.37 7.56 12.68
CA GLY A 65 -0.39 7.55 13.76
C GLY A 65 1.02 7.15 13.34
N LEU A 66 1.89 7.00 14.34
CA LEU A 66 3.35 6.88 14.19
C LEU A 66 3.88 5.43 14.26
N THR A 67 3.00 4.44 14.44
CA THR A 67 3.44 3.05 14.52
C THR A 67 3.79 2.52 13.15
N ASN A 68 4.91 1.77 13.06
CA ASN A 68 5.24 1.01 11.86
C ASN A 68 4.04 0.20 11.40
N PHE A 69 3.82 0.17 10.10
CA PHE A 69 2.65 -0.51 9.56
C PHE A 69 2.93 -1.10 8.18
N THR A 70 2.49 -2.33 7.98
CA THR A 70 2.47 -2.98 6.67
C THR A 70 1.03 -2.95 6.16
N PHE A 71 0.82 -2.30 5.03
CA PHE A 71 -0.45 -2.26 4.32
C PHE A 71 -0.62 -3.57 3.54
N PRO A 72 -1.61 -4.42 3.86
CA PRO A 72 -1.89 -5.64 3.14
C PRO A 72 -2.73 -5.34 1.88
N VAL A 73 -2.21 -4.49 1.02
CA VAL A 73 -2.88 -4.09 -0.22
C VAL A 73 -2.54 -5.02 -1.36
N GLY A 74 -3.44 -5.09 -2.36
CA GLY A 74 -3.25 -5.91 -3.53
C GLY A 74 -4.34 -5.65 -4.58
N LYS A 75 -4.25 -6.32 -5.72
CA LYS A 75 -5.29 -6.30 -6.78
C LYS A 75 -5.35 -7.62 -7.52
N GLY A 76 -6.51 -7.89 -8.12
CA GLY A 76 -6.73 -9.14 -8.82
C GLY A 76 -6.65 -10.32 -7.86
N THR A 77 -5.64 -11.16 -8.04
CA THR A 77 -5.38 -12.34 -7.21
C THR A 77 -4.20 -12.15 -6.26
N ASP A 78 -3.49 -11.04 -6.34
CA ASP A 78 -2.17 -10.91 -5.77
C ASP A 78 -2.14 -9.91 -4.62
N LEU A 79 -1.68 -10.37 -3.47
CA LEU A 79 -1.26 -9.53 -2.35
C LEU A 79 0.10 -8.90 -2.70
N ARG A 80 0.19 -7.58 -2.60
CA ARG A 80 1.43 -6.81 -2.81
C ARG A 80 1.59 -5.78 -1.69
N PRO A 81 2.04 -6.20 -0.53
CA PRO A 81 2.11 -5.31 0.62
C PRO A 81 3.19 -4.24 0.43
N CYS A 82 2.96 -3.12 1.08
CA CYS A 82 3.98 -2.08 1.25
C CYS A 82 4.01 -1.63 2.71
N GLY A 83 5.12 -1.06 3.14
CA GLY A 83 5.33 -0.71 4.54
C GLY A 83 5.76 0.74 4.74
N VAL A 84 5.37 1.27 5.90
CA VAL A 84 5.88 2.54 6.46
C VAL A 84 6.50 2.25 7.82
N SER A 85 7.71 2.78 8.05
CA SER A 85 8.44 2.60 9.31
C SER A 85 9.25 3.84 9.65
N SER A 86 9.79 3.89 10.86
CA SER A 86 10.59 5.03 11.35
C SER A 86 9.87 6.38 11.13
N ILE A 87 8.57 6.40 11.41
CA ILE A 87 7.71 7.54 11.15
C ILE A 87 8.04 8.66 12.13
N THR A 88 8.32 9.85 11.60
CA THR A 88 8.47 11.08 12.39
C THR A 88 7.34 12.03 12.06
N GLY A 89 6.62 12.49 13.07
CA GLY A 89 5.43 13.35 12.88
C GLY A 89 4.57 13.41 14.13
N THR A 90 3.27 13.39 13.94
CA THR A 90 2.27 13.47 15.01
C THR A 90 1.33 12.25 15.02
N ALA A 91 0.69 12.00 16.17
CA ALA A 91 -0.24 10.87 16.32
C ALA A 91 -1.50 10.98 15.42
N THR A 92 -1.73 12.13 14.81
CA THR A 92 -2.85 12.39 13.91
C THR A 92 -2.49 12.30 12.43
N ASP A 93 -1.22 12.11 12.11
CA ASP A 93 -0.76 11.99 10.73
C ASP A 93 -1.31 10.71 10.10
N VAL A 94 -1.52 10.76 8.78
CA VAL A 94 -2.16 9.66 8.06
C VAL A 94 -1.41 9.36 6.78
N PHE A 95 -1.02 8.09 6.62
CA PHE A 95 -0.60 7.52 5.35
C PHE A 95 -1.77 6.78 4.70
N ARG A 96 -1.87 6.88 3.39
CA ARG A 96 -2.78 6.07 2.56
C ARG A 96 -1.96 5.34 1.51
N ALA A 97 -2.17 4.04 1.37
CA ALA A 97 -1.49 3.21 0.40
C ALA A 97 -2.48 2.47 -0.50
N GLU A 98 -2.10 2.30 -1.77
CA GLU A 98 -2.80 1.47 -2.74
C GLU A 98 -1.79 0.87 -3.73
N TYR A 99 -2.03 -0.37 -4.17
CA TYR A 99 -1.24 -1.07 -5.17
C TYR A 99 -1.88 -0.99 -6.55
N PHE A 100 -1.07 -0.88 -7.59
CA PHE A 100 -1.48 -0.85 -9.00
C PHE A 100 -0.65 -1.80 -9.85
N PRO A 101 -1.27 -2.87 -10.45
CA PRO A 101 -0.61 -3.81 -11.34
C PRO A 101 -0.54 -3.27 -12.77
N VAL A 102 0.05 -2.11 -12.96
CA VAL A 102 0.24 -1.44 -14.25
C VAL A 102 1.57 -0.72 -14.26
N SER A 103 2.05 -0.38 -15.46
CA SER A 103 3.34 0.30 -15.61
C SER A 103 3.41 1.63 -14.85
N ALA A 104 4.49 1.84 -14.10
CA ALA A 104 4.79 3.12 -13.47
C ALA A 104 5.07 4.24 -14.49
N ALA A 105 5.33 3.90 -15.76
CA ALA A 105 5.58 4.88 -16.84
C ALA A 105 4.40 5.81 -17.14
N ILE A 106 3.20 5.53 -16.59
CA ILE A 106 2.05 6.46 -16.65
C ILE A 106 2.34 7.80 -15.95
N TRP A 107 3.25 7.82 -14.99
CA TRP A 107 3.68 9.03 -14.28
C TRP A 107 4.76 9.80 -15.03
N GLY A 108 5.49 9.14 -15.95
CA GLY A 108 6.58 9.68 -16.75
C GLY A 108 7.69 8.65 -16.92
N THR A 109 8.56 8.92 -17.89
CA THR A 109 9.71 8.06 -18.22
C THR A 109 11.06 8.74 -17.94
N THR A 110 11.05 10.03 -17.59
CA THR A 110 12.26 10.78 -17.25
C THR A 110 12.63 10.47 -15.81
N GLY A 111 13.80 9.93 -15.60
CA GLY A 111 14.32 9.59 -14.28
C GLY A 111 15.70 10.21 -14.06
N GLU A 112 16.19 10.11 -12.83
CA GLU A 112 17.57 10.40 -12.49
C GLU A 112 18.51 9.56 -13.39
N PRO A 113 19.67 10.12 -13.84
CA PRO A 113 20.59 9.40 -14.73
C PRO A 113 21.08 8.05 -14.19
N THR A 114 20.99 7.83 -12.87
CA THR A 114 21.38 6.59 -12.21
C THR A 114 20.24 5.55 -12.18
N LEU A 115 19.03 5.92 -12.61
CA LEU A 115 17.88 5.02 -12.66
C LEU A 115 17.74 4.49 -14.09
N HIS A 116 18.10 3.21 -14.29
CA HIS A 116 18.10 2.60 -15.60
C HIS A 116 16.68 2.47 -16.19
N HIS A 117 15.71 2.03 -15.40
CA HIS A 117 14.28 1.96 -15.76
C HIS A 117 13.41 1.84 -14.51
N VAL A 118 12.13 2.11 -14.66
CA VAL A 118 11.10 1.87 -13.62
C VAL A 118 10.31 0.61 -13.96
N SER A 119 9.61 0.05 -12.97
CA SER A 119 8.77 -1.12 -13.18
C SER A 119 7.75 -0.88 -14.29
N THR A 120 7.66 -1.82 -15.21
CA THR A 120 6.69 -1.81 -16.31
C THR A 120 5.39 -2.55 -15.95
N CYS A 121 5.29 -3.14 -14.76
CA CYS A 121 4.16 -3.96 -14.32
C CYS A 121 3.44 -3.44 -13.10
N GLU A 122 4.10 -2.71 -12.23
CA GLU A 122 3.50 -2.37 -10.94
C GLU A 122 4.09 -1.10 -10.32
N TYR A 123 3.27 -0.44 -9.50
CA TYR A 123 3.68 0.61 -8.60
C TYR A 123 2.72 0.71 -7.41
N TRP A 124 3.11 1.49 -6.40
CA TRP A 124 2.27 1.83 -5.26
C TRP A 124 2.12 3.33 -5.15
N THR A 125 0.94 3.79 -4.76
CA THR A 125 0.79 5.12 -4.20
C THR A 125 0.91 5.01 -2.68
N ILE A 126 1.72 5.88 -2.07
CA ILE A 126 1.85 5.99 -0.61
C ILE A 126 1.81 7.48 -0.28
N ASP A 127 0.60 7.96 0.01
CA ASP A 127 0.33 9.37 0.17
C ASP A 127 0.32 9.78 1.65
N ARG A 128 0.85 10.95 1.96
CA ARG A 128 0.63 11.65 3.22
C ARG A 128 -0.67 12.45 3.11
N VAL A 129 -1.81 11.89 3.57
CA VAL A 129 -3.12 12.53 3.43
C VAL A 129 -3.48 13.44 4.60
N ALA A 130 -2.73 13.38 5.68
CA ALA A 130 -2.80 14.33 6.78
C ALA A 130 -1.41 14.48 7.42
N GLY A 131 -1.04 15.72 7.74
CA GLY A 131 0.27 16.07 8.26
C GLY A 131 1.40 16.02 7.23
N THR A 132 2.62 16.12 7.71
CA THR A 132 3.85 16.07 6.90
C THR A 132 4.87 15.08 7.48
N PRO A 133 4.46 13.84 7.84
CA PRO A 133 5.36 12.86 8.43
C PRO A 133 6.44 12.44 7.43
N ASN A 134 7.65 12.17 7.93
CA ASN A 134 8.64 11.40 7.19
C ASN A 134 8.55 9.93 7.58
N ALA A 135 8.89 9.04 6.67
CA ALA A 135 8.90 7.60 6.89
C ALA A 135 9.90 6.91 5.98
N VAL A 136 10.35 5.75 6.41
CA VAL A 136 11.03 4.78 5.54
C VAL A 136 9.96 3.95 4.85
N ILE A 137 10.04 3.86 3.52
CA ILE A 137 9.12 3.09 2.69
C ILE A 137 9.76 1.74 2.33
N THR A 138 8.98 0.68 2.49
CA THR A 138 9.34 -0.66 2.05
C THR A 138 8.33 -1.12 1.02
N LEU A 139 8.79 -1.53 -0.16
CA LEU A 139 7.97 -2.15 -1.19
C LEU A 139 8.34 -3.63 -1.30
N THR A 140 7.39 -4.46 -1.69
CA THR A 140 7.64 -5.86 -2.04
C THR A 140 7.85 -5.98 -3.56
N TRP A 141 8.53 -7.03 -3.96
CA TRP A 141 8.63 -7.43 -5.36
C TRP A 141 8.55 -8.96 -5.44
N GLU A 142 8.10 -9.49 -6.55
CA GLU A 142 8.05 -10.92 -6.81
C GLU A 142 8.48 -11.23 -8.24
N ALA A 143 9.45 -12.12 -8.38
CA ALA A 143 9.79 -12.67 -9.69
C ALA A 143 8.84 -13.83 -10.04
N PRO A 144 8.33 -13.93 -11.27
CA PRO A 144 8.54 -13.05 -12.43
C PRO A 144 7.53 -11.90 -12.54
N ALA A 145 6.61 -11.74 -11.55
CA ALA A 145 5.48 -10.81 -11.62
C ALA A 145 5.92 -9.32 -11.61
N SER A 146 7.02 -9.01 -10.93
CA SER A 146 7.63 -7.67 -10.93
C SER A 146 8.53 -7.51 -12.16
N CYS A 147 7.94 -7.40 -13.34
CA CYS A 147 8.65 -7.39 -14.60
C CYS A 147 9.67 -6.25 -14.71
N GLY A 148 10.78 -6.53 -15.34
CA GLY A 148 11.89 -5.61 -15.50
C GLY A 148 12.94 -5.68 -14.38
N VAL A 149 12.75 -6.51 -13.36
CA VAL A 149 13.78 -6.79 -12.37
C VAL A 149 14.76 -7.80 -12.95
N THR A 150 15.93 -7.33 -13.34
CA THR A 150 16.99 -8.15 -13.94
C THR A 150 18.21 -8.29 -13.05
N ASP A 151 18.44 -7.31 -12.18
CA ASP A 151 19.54 -7.31 -11.20
C ASP A 151 19.02 -6.98 -9.80
N LEU A 152 19.00 -7.98 -8.93
CA LEU A 152 18.54 -7.83 -7.55
C LEU A 152 19.50 -7.01 -6.69
N SER A 153 20.77 -6.97 -7.05
CA SER A 153 21.79 -6.23 -6.30
C SER A 153 21.67 -4.72 -6.49
N ASP A 154 21.01 -4.29 -7.57
CA ASP A 154 20.79 -2.89 -7.91
C ASP A 154 19.30 -2.46 -7.85
N LEU A 155 18.48 -3.25 -7.16
CA LEU A 155 17.08 -2.94 -6.96
C LEU A 155 16.91 -1.74 -6.02
N ARG A 156 16.15 -0.73 -6.43
CA ARG A 156 15.93 0.50 -5.67
C ARG A 156 14.46 0.89 -5.64
N VAL A 157 14.03 1.50 -4.53
CA VAL A 157 12.75 2.18 -4.46
C VAL A 157 12.91 3.56 -5.09
N ALA A 158 12.24 3.79 -6.22
CA ALA A 158 12.15 5.09 -6.87
C ALA A 158 10.86 5.80 -6.44
N ARG A 159 10.96 7.10 -6.15
CA ARG A 159 9.80 7.95 -5.88
C ARG A 159 9.55 8.84 -7.09
N TRP A 160 8.30 8.92 -7.54
CA TRP A 160 7.88 9.96 -8.46
C TRP A 160 7.76 11.30 -7.73
N ASP A 161 8.32 12.35 -8.28
CA ASP A 161 8.21 13.72 -7.78
C ASP A 161 7.73 14.62 -8.93
N ASP A 162 6.47 15.02 -8.86
CA ASP A 162 5.82 15.89 -9.84
C ASP A 162 6.23 17.37 -9.71
N THR A 163 6.96 17.70 -8.65
CA THR A 163 7.52 19.04 -8.44
C THR A 163 8.94 19.18 -8.97
N ALA A 164 9.62 18.08 -9.27
CA ALA A 164 10.92 18.08 -9.89
C ALA A 164 10.79 18.49 -11.37
N ILE A 165 11.07 19.73 -11.68
CA ILE A 165 11.18 20.19 -13.07
C ILE A 165 12.44 19.56 -13.65
N PRO A 166 12.36 18.77 -14.74
CA PRO A 166 13.57 18.32 -15.42
C PRO A 166 14.36 19.55 -15.89
N ALA A 167 15.62 19.61 -15.52
CA ALA A 167 16.55 20.64 -15.99
C ALA A 167 16.88 20.43 -17.48
#